data_c56ff2be8954565c1771ae58b121fb72
#
_entry.id   c56ff2be8954565c1771ae58b121fb72
#
_cell.length_a   1.000
_cell.length_b   1.000
_cell.length_c   1.000
_cell.angle_alpha   90.00
_cell.angle_beta   90.00
_cell.angle_gamma   90.00
#
_symmetry.space_group_name_H-M   'P 1'
#
loop_
_entity.id
_entity.type
_entity.pdbx_description
1 polymer ?
#
loop_
_entity_poly.entity_id
_entity_poly.type
_entity_poly.pdbx_seq_one_letter_code
_entity_poly.pdbx_strand_id
1 'polypeptide(L)'
;DWNEPLFRWDHLLVAALSELRSSGSLDFTPPAWPRHGRKGSIAVAAGAPFVVVEGTGAGMRAVADLIDVCIWVQTDDDAAEERGIRRDTEEGTNGDAEESVRFWHWWMAGERAFFAADRPWERAHLIVSGERLPGLADNEIAWAEGPI
;
A
#
# COMPACT_ATOMS: atom_id res chain seq x y z
N ASP A 1 -12.45 4.10 -4.21
CA ASP A 1 -13.53 4.47 -5.13
C ASP A 1 -12.91 4.90 -6.46
N TRP A 2 -13.20 4.19 -7.55
CA TRP A 2 -12.68 4.47 -8.90
C TRP A 2 -12.99 5.87 -9.42
N ASN A 3 -13.90 6.59 -8.77
CA ASN A 3 -14.27 7.94 -9.12
C ASN A 3 -13.63 9.00 -8.22
N GLU A 4 -12.88 8.60 -7.21
CA GLU A 4 -12.13 9.54 -6.36
C GLU A 4 -10.68 9.62 -6.81
N PRO A 5 -10.04 10.80 -6.66
CA PRO A 5 -8.61 10.90 -6.89
C PRO A 5 -7.85 9.87 -6.06
N LEU A 6 -6.82 9.26 -6.66
CA LEU A 6 -5.96 8.31 -5.95
C LEU A 6 -5.48 8.89 -4.61
N PHE A 7 -5.44 8.04 -3.60
CA PHE A 7 -4.99 8.37 -2.23
C PHE A 7 -5.84 9.37 -1.44
N ARG A 8 -7.08 9.65 -1.86
CA ARG A 8 -8.06 10.44 -1.09
C ARG A 8 -8.97 9.60 -0.19
N TRP A 9 -8.55 8.41 0.15
CA TRP A 9 -9.22 7.49 1.09
C TRP A 9 -8.56 7.47 2.48
N ASP A 10 -7.71 8.44 2.77
CA ASP A 10 -7.03 8.63 4.05
C ASP A 10 -8.01 8.59 5.24
N HIS A 11 -9.17 9.25 5.13
CA HIS A 11 -10.20 9.25 6.15
C HIS A 11 -10.75 7.85 6.47
N LEU A 12 -10.81 6.94 5.48
CA LEU A 12 -11.25 5.56 5.70
C LEU A 12 -10.19 4.75 6.47
N LEU A 13 -8.93 4.93 6.11
CA LEU A 13 -7.83 4.25 6.78
C LEU A 13 -7.66 4.77 8.22
N VAL A 14 -7.78 6.08 8.43
CA VAL A 14 -7.78 6.70 9.77
C VAL A 14 -8.91 6.12 10.62
N ALA A 15 -10.14 6.04 10.09
CA ALA A 15 -11.27 5.48 10.83
C ALA A 15 -11.03 4.02 11.22
N ALA A 16 -10.62 3.18 10.27
CA ALA A 16 -10.36 1.75 10.51
C ALA A 16 -9.24 1.52 11.53
N LEU A 17 -8.11 2.23 11.42
CA LEU A 17 -7.00 2.10 12.35
C LEU A 17 -7.33 2.67 13.73
N SER A 18 -8.09 3.76 13.83
CA SER A 18 -8.55 4.30 15.11
C SER A 18 -9.48 3.33 15.83
N GLU A 19 -10.40 2.69 15.12
CA GLU A 19 -11.25 1.64 15.67
C GLU A 19 -10.42 0.46 16.17
N LEU A 20 -9.50 -0.05 15.34
CA LEU A 20 -8.62 -1.14 15.71
C LEU A 20 -7.79 -0.82 16.96
N ARG A 21 -7.24 0.37 17.06
CA ARG A 21 -6.46 0.84 18.21
C ARG A 21 -7.31 0.94 19.49
N SER A 22 -8.56 1.36 19.37
CA SER A 22 -9.43 1.60 20.52
C SER A 22 -10.10 0.32 21.03
N SER A 23 -10.50 -0.58 20.12
CA SER A 23 -11.27 -1.80 20.44
C SER A 23 -10.41 -3.07 20.49
N GLY A 24 -9.23 -3.05 19.86
CA GLY A 24 -8.37 -4.23 19.67
C GLY A 24 -8.89 -5.23 18.64
N SER A 25 -9.91 -4.86 17.87
CA SER A 25 -10.50 -5.67 16.81
C SER A 25 -11.04 -4.75 15.70
N LEU A 26 -11.34 -5.32 14.54
CA LEU A 26 -11.91 -4.57 13.42
C LEU A 26 -12.86 -5.45 12.63
N ASP A 27 -13.99 -4.88 12.22
CA ASP A 27 -14.86 -5.42 11.17
C ASP A 27 -15.34 -4.28 10.29
N PHE A 28 -14.55 -3.96 9.27
CA PHE A 28 -14.71 -2.77 8.44
C PHE A 28 -15.04 -3.14 7.00
N THR A 29 -16.17 -2.66 6.49
CA THR A 29 -16.51 -2.77 5.08
C THR A 29 -16.24 -1.44 4.38
N PRO A 30 -15.24 -1.36 3.48
CA PRO A 30 -15.00 -0.15 2.71
C PRO A 30 -16.24 0.26 1.91
N PRO A 31 -16.66 1.53 1.93
CA PRO A 31 -17.91 1.98 1.27
C PRO A 31 -17.99 1.72 -0.24
N ALA A 32 -16.83 1.59 -0.90
CA ALA A 32 -16.77 1.25 -2.31
C ALA A 32 -17.15 -0.22 -2.59
N TRP A 33 -16.89 -1.15 -1.65
CA TRP A 33 -17.11 -2.57 -1.87
C TRP A 33 -18.55 -2.93 -2.28
N PRO A 34 -19.58 -2.53 -1.53
CA PRO A 34 -20.97 -2.82 -1.94
C PRO A 34 -21.34 -2.19 -3.28
N ARG A 35 -20.85 -0.99 -3.57
CA ARG A 35 -21.10 -0.30 -4.84
C ARG A 35 -20.51 -1.03 -6.05
N HIS A 36 -19.40 -1.75 -5.84
CA HIS A 36 -18.75 -2.58 -6.86
C HIS A 36 -19.09 -4.07 -6.74
N GLY A 37 -20.17 -4.42 -6.00
CA GLY A 37 -20.63 -5.80 -5.86
C GLY A 37 -19.72 -6.71 -5.01
N ARG A 38 -18.70 -6.15 -4.36
CA ARG A 38 -17.80 -6.91 -3.47
C ARG A 38 -18.49 -7.10 -2.11
N LYS A 39 -18.51 -8.35 -1.63
CA LYS A 39 -19.10 -8.74 -0.35
C LYS A 39 -18.00 -8.96 0.70
N GLY A 40 -18.40 -8.92 1.98
CA GLY A 40 -17.53 -9.18 3.12
C GLY A 40 -16.97 -7.91 3.74
N SER A 41 -16.01 -8.07 4.63
CA SER A 41 -15.35 -7.00 5.37
C SER A 41 -13.87 -7.30 5.57
N ILE A 42 -13.14 -6.29 6.00
CA ILE A 42 -11.77 -6.42 6.52
C ILE A 42 -11.92 -6.70 8.01
N ALA A 43 -11.62 -7.91 8.43
CA ALA A 43 -11.78 -8.33 9.82
C ALA A 43 -10.42 -8.59 10.48
N VAL A 44 -10.26 -8.04 11.69
CA VAL A 44 -9.12 -8.33 12.58
C VAL A 44 -9.69 -8.84 13.91
N ALA A 45 -9.34 -10.06 14.26
CA ALA A 45 -9.79 -10.68 15.50
C ALA A 45 -9.17 -9.98 16.73
N ALA A 46 -9.93 -9.93 17.82
CA ALA A 46 -9.43 -9.44 19.10
C ALA A 46 -8.23 -10.27 19.59
N GLY A 47 -7.22 -9.60 20.14
CA GLY A 47 -6.01 -10.25 20.65
C GLY A 47 -4.97 -10.59 19.60
N ALA A 48 -5.10 -10.10 18.37
CA ALA A 48 -4.04 -10.22 17.36
C ALA A 48 -2.75 -9.56 17.90
N PRO A 49 -1.61 -10.27 17.95
CA PRO A 49 -0.38 -9.75 18.56
C PRO A 49 0.24 -8.62 17.73
N PHE A 50 0.00 -8.61 16.44
CA PHE A 50 0.36 -7.54 15.50
C PHE A 50 -0.57 -7.56 14.30
N VAL A 51 -0.68 -6.42 13.64
CA VAL A 51 -1.43 -6.24 12.40
C VAL A 51 -0.52 -5.56 11.38
N VAL A 52 -0.44 -6.11 10.19
CA VAL A 52 0.28 -5.51 9.07
C VAL A 52 -0.72 -4.85 8.14
N VAL A 53 -0.49 -3.57 7.86
CA VAL A 53 -1.22 -2.82 6.82
C VAL A 53 -0.28 -2.64 5.65
N GLU A 54 -0.65 -3.18 4.50
CA GLU A 54 0.19 -3.20 3.30
C GLU A 54 -0.49 -2.44 2.16
N GLY A 55 0.30 -1.79 1.34
CA GLY A 55 -0.09 -1.13 0.11
C GLY A 55 0.41 0.30 -0.01
N THR A 56 0.33 0.83 -1.23
CA THR A 56 0.67 2.24 -1.50
C THR A 56 -0.22 3.16 -0.66
N GLY A 57 0.39 4.02 0.11
CA GLY A 57 -0.31 4.91 1.02
C GLY A 57 -0.59 4.34 2.43
N ALA A 58 -0.23 3.08 2.73
CA ALA A 58 -0.38 2.52 4.07
C ALA A 58 0.37 3.33 5.14
N GLY A 59 1.51 3.95 4.79
CA GLY A 59 2.30 4.83 5.65
C GLY A 59 2.05 6.32 5.43
N MET A 60 0.89 6.72 4.90
CA MET A 60 0.58 8.13 4.68
C MET A 60 0.56 8.95 5.97
N ARG A 61 0.84 10.25 5.86
CA ARG A 61 0.91 11.18 7.01
C ARG A 61 -0.31 11.13 7.92
N ALA A 62 -1.50 10.97 7.33
CA ALA A 62 -2.76 10.96 8.07
C ALA A 62 -2.86 9.83 9.10
N VAL A 63 -2.11 8.74 8.94
CA VAL A 63 -2.12 7.59 9.85
C VAL A 63 -0.82 7.41 10.64
N ALA A 64 0.13 8.34 10.54
CA ALA A 64 1.45 8.20 11.16
C ALA A 64 1.38 7.93 12.67
N ASP A 65 0.49 8.63 13.39
CA ASP A 65 0.29 8.44 14.84
C ASP A 65 -0.49 7.16 15.21
N LEU A 66 -1.00 6.43 14.22
CA LEU A 66 -1.74 5.19 14.40
C LEU A 66 -0.91 3.94 14.08
N ILE A 67 0.34 4.12 13.64
CA ILE A 67 1.25 3.05 13.24
C ILE A 67 2.45 3.03 14.20
N ASP A 68 2.78 1.85 14.74
CA ASP A 68 3.91 1.70 15.65
C ASP A 68 5.24 1.58 14.89
N VAL A 69 5.23 0.92 13.72
CA VAL A 69 6.40 0.74 12.86
C VAL A 69 6.01 0.95 11.41
N CYS A 70 6.69 1.85 10.74
CA CYS A 70 6.56 2.08 9.30
C CYS A 70 7.78 1.53 8.58
N ILE A 71 7.54 0.67 7.58
CA ILE A 71 8.57 0.12 6.69
C ILE A 71 8.31 0.67 5.30
N TRP A 72 9.30 1.33 4.73
CA TRP A 72 9.28 1.77 3.35
C TRP A 72 9.99 0.75 2.46
N VAL A 73 9.30 0.25 1.44
CA VAL A 73 9.91 -0.61 0.42
C VAL A 73 10.31 0.27 -0.76
N GLN A 74 11.61 0.41 -0.95
CA GLN A 74 12.18 1.22 -2.03
C GLN A 74 12.43 0.35 -3.25
N THR A 75 11.78 0.68 -4.36
CA THR A 75 11.98 0.05 -5.66
C THR A 75 12.19 1.15 -6.71
N ASP A 76 12.98 0.86 -7.73
CA ASP A 76 13.07 1.71 -8.92
C ASP A 76 11.72 1.79 -9.63
N ASP A 77 11.31 2.99 -10.07
CA ASP A 77 10.00 3.23 -10.67
C ASP A 77 9.78 2.39 -11.94
N ASP A 78 10.79 2.30 -12.81
CA ASP A 78 10.69 1.54 -14.06
C ASP A 78 10.59 0.03 -13.77
N ALA A 79 11.34 -0.46 -12.78
CA ALA A 79 11.27 -1.85 -12.34
C ALA A 79 9.92 -2.19 -11.68
N ALA A 80 9.34 -1.25 -10.94
CA ALA A 80 8.01 -1.42 -10.34
C ALA A 80 6.92 -1.48 -11.42
N GLU A 81 6.98 -0.58 -12.41
CA GLU A 81 6.07 -0.54 -13.54
C GLU A 81 6.13 -1.82 -14.37
N GLU A 82 7.33 -2.25 -14.76
CA GLU A 82 7.51 -3.48 -15.54
C GLU A 82 6.95 -4.72 -14.85
N ARG A 83 7.25 -4.87 -13.55
CA ARG A 83 6.73 -6.00 -12.74
C ARG A 83 5.21 -5.96 -12.62
N GLY A 84 4.67 -4.77 -12.40
CA GLY A 84 3.23 -4.58 -12.23
C GLY A 84 2.46 -4.86 -13.53
N ILE A 85 2.89 -4.31 -14.64
CA ILE A 85 2.29 -4.56 -15.97
C ILE A 85 2.33 -6.04 -16.30
N ARG A 86 3.47 -6.70 -16.10
CA ARG A 86 3.62 -8.13 -16.36
C ARG A 86 2.66 -8.95 -15.51
N ARG A 87 2.63 -8.75 -14.18
CA ARG A 87 1.73 -9.45 -13.28
C ARG A 87 0.27 -9.25 -13.67
N ASP A 88 -0.16 -8.01 -13.86
CA ASP A 88 -1.56 -7.70 -14.14
C ASP A 88 -2.01 -8.23 -15.52
N THR A 89 -1.10 -8.29 -16.48
CA THR A 89 -1.35 -8.93 -17.78
C THR A 89 -1.50 -10.46 -17.64
N GLU A 90 -0.62 -11.10 -16.88
CA GLU A 90 -0.67 -12.53 -16.62
C GLU A 90 -1.93 -12.95 -15.85
N GLU A 91 -2.36 -12.15 -14.90
CA GLU A 91 -3.54 -12.39 -14.05
C GLU A 91 -4.85 -11.90 -14.68
N GLY A 92 -4.79 -11.06 -15.71
CA GLY A 92 -5.96 -10.43 -16.32
C GLY A 92 -6.66 -9.42 -15.39
N THR A 93 -5.93 -8.85 -14.42
CA THR A 93 -6.51 -8.00 -13.36
C THR A 93 -7.08 -6.69 -13.91
N ASN A 94 -6.40 -6.08 -14.87
CA ASN A 94 -6.75 -4.80 -15.48
C ASN A 94 -7.13 -4.94 -16.97
N GLY A 95 -7.58 -6.12 -17.39
CA GLY A 95 -7.93 -6.42 -18.77
C GLY A 95 -6.76 -6.99 -19.57
N ASP A 96 -6.67 -6.63 -20.86
CA ASP A 96 -5.57 -7.07 -21.71
C ASP A 96 -4.26 -6.30 -21.43
N ALA A 97 -3.20 -6.65 -22.17
CA ALA A 97 -1.87 -6.04 -22.00
C ALA A 97 -1.89 -4.51 -22.23
N GLU A 98 -2.67 -4.04 -23.21
CA GLU A 98 -2.77 -2.61 -23.51
C GLU A 98 -3.56 -1.85 -22.44
N GLU A 99 -4.61 -2.47 -21.90
CA GLU A 99 -5.39 -1.94 -20.79
C GLU A 99 -4.56 -1.90 -19.50
N SER A 100 -3.77 -2.93 -19.22
CA SER A 100 -2.83 -2.97 -18.10
C SER A 100 -1.80 -1.85 -18.16
N VAL A 101 -1.18 -1.61 -19.33
CA VAL A 101 -0.25 -0.48 -19.52
C VAL A 101 -0.92 0.86 -19.27
N ARG A 102 -2.13 1.09 -19.84
CA ARG A 102 -2.87 2.34 -19.61
C ARG A 102 -3.19 2.55 -18.14
N PHE A 103 -3.62 1.48 -17.43
CA PHE A 103 -3.91 1.53 -16.01
C PHE A 103 -2.65 1.92 -15.21
N TRP A 104 -1.51 1.27 -15.48
CA TRP A 104 -0.26 1.53 -14.76
C TRP A 104 0.26 2.94 -14.97
N HIS A 105 0.20 3.49 -16.18
CA HIS A 105 0.57 4.87 -16.44
C HIS A 105 -0.33 5.85 -15.65
N TRP A 106 -1.64 5.60 -15.62
CA TRP A 106 -2.58 6.41 -14.83
C TRP A 106 -2.31 6.30 -13.33
N TRP A 107 -2.11 5.07 -12.84
CA TRP A 107 -1.80 4.81 -11.43
C TRP A 107 -0.52 5.51 -10.99
N MET A 108 0.60 5.31 -11.68
CA MET A 108 1.89 5.89 -11.35
C MET A 108 1.89 7.42 -11.41
N ALA A 109 1.13 8.03 -12.31
CA ALA A 109 0.96 9.48 -12.32
C ALA A 109 0.34 10.00 -11.02
N GLY A 110 -0.68 9.32 -10.49
CA GLY A 110 -1.29 9.64 -9.21
C GLY A 110 -0.37 9.32 -8.03
N GLU A 111 0.33 8.22 -8.07
CA GLU A 111 1.28 7.79 -7.03
C GLU A 111 2.45 8.77 -6.90
N ARG A 112 3.06 9.20 -8.01
CA ARG A 112 4.11 10.23 -8.01
C ARG A 112 3.63 11.55 -7.41
N ALA A 113 2.41 11.98 -7.73
CA ALA A 113 1.82 13.18 -7.14
C ALA A 113 1.61 13.03 -5.63
N PHE A 114 1.12 11.87 -5.18
CA PHE A 114 0.97 11.53 -3.77
C PHE A 114 2.33 11.53 -3.06
N PHE A 115 3.32 10.83 -3.60
CA PHE A 115 4.65 10.75 -3.00
C PHE A 115 5.35 12.11 -2.92
N ALA A 116 5.20 12.96 -3.93
CA ALA A 116 5.74 14.31 -3.89
C ALA A 116 5.15 15.16 -2.75
N ALA A 117 3.87 14.96 -2.43
CA ALA A 117 3.16 15.70 -1.40
C ALA A 117 3.32 15.10 0.00
N ASP A 118 3.21 13.77 0.14
CA ASP A 118 3.18 13.08 1.44
C ASP A 118 4.55 12.66 1.95
N ARG A 119 5.45 12.20 1.06
CA ARG A 119 6.82 11.76 1.36
C ARG A 119 6.87 10.71 2.47
N PRO A 120 6.19 9.54 2.33
CA PRO A 120 6.06 8.56 3.41
C PRO A 120 7.40 7.97 3.89
N TRP A 121 8.43 7.91 3.03
CA TRP A 121 9.77 7.46 3.41
C TRP A 121 10.44 8.31 4.49
N GLU A 122 10.04 9.58 4.66
CA GLU A 122 10.57 10.45 5.71
C GLU A 122 10.07 10.07 7.11
N ARG A 123 9.08 9.17 7.17
CA ARG A 123 8.51 8.62 8.41
C ARG A 123 8.74 7.12 8.55
N ALA A 124 9.64 6.58 7.76
CA ALA A 124 9.99 5.17 7.85
C ALA A 124 10.96 4.91 9.00
N HIS A 125 10.73 3.86 9.75
CA HIS A 125 11.67 3.30 10.72
C HIS A 125 12.72 2.43 10.03
N LEU A 126 12.29 1.75 8.95
CA LEU A 126 13.14 0.91 8.12
C LEU A 126 12.89 1.22 6.63
N ILE A 127 13.96 1.20 5.86
CA ILE A 127 13.91 1.23 4.40
C ILE A 127 14.43 -0.12 3.90
N VAL A 128 13.60 -0.83 3.15
CA VAL A 128 13.91 -2.15 2.61
C VAL A 128 14.03 -2.07 1.10
N SER A 129 15.04 -2.73 0.52
CA SER A 129 15.12 -2.83 -0.93
C SER A 129 14.03 -3.75 -1.47
N GLY A 130 13.21 -3.23 -2.38
CA GLY A 130 12.25 -4.00 -3.18
C GLY A 130 12.91 -4.70 -4.36
N GLU A 131 14.23 -4.57 -4.51
CA GLU A 131 15.00 -5.18 -5.58
C GLU A 131 15.94 -6.25 -5.03
N ARG A 132 16.17 -7.27 -5.86
CA ARG A 132 17.19 -8.27 -5.57
C ARG A 132 18.57 -7.68 -5.85
N LEU A 133 19.34 -7.46 -4.77
CA LEU A 133 20.70 -6.97 -4.92
C LEU A 133 21.69 -8.11 -5.20
N PRO A 134 22.71 -7.85 -6.05
CA PRO A 134 23.75 -8.85 -6.29
C PRO A 134 24.46 -9.29 -5.01
N GLY A 135 24.65 -10.57 -4.85
CA GLY A 135 25.37 -11.15 -3.71
C GLY A 135 24.51 -11.54 -2.50
N LEU A 136 23.22 -11.22 -2.52
CA LEU A 136 22.27 -11.69 -1.50
C LEU A 136 21.72 -13.08 -1.87
N ALA A 137 21.53 -13.94 -0.88
CA ALA A 137 20.82 -15.20 -1.03
C ALA A 137 19.29 -14.95 -1.18
N ASP A 138 18.53 -15.98 -1.63
CA ASP A 138 17.10 -15.85 -1.90
C ASP A 138 16.24 -15.51 -0.66
N ASN A 139 16.75 -15.80 0.53
CA ASN A 139 16.13 -15.54 1.82
C ASN A 139 16.71 -14.32 2.54
N GLU A 140 17.52 -13.53 1.87
CA GLU A 140 18.12 -12.30 2.40
C GLU A 140 17.52 -11.07 1.73
N ILE A 141 17.39 -10.01 2.50
CA ILE A 141 16.95 -8.69 2.04
C ILE A 141 17.95 -7.63 2.47
N ALA A 142 18.13 -6.61 1.66
CA ALA A 142 18.87 -5.43 2.06
C ALA A 142 17.94 -4.42 2.73
N TRP A 143 18.41 -3.83 3.82
CA TRP A 143 17.67 -2.81 4.54
C TRP A 143 18.61 -1.78 5.18
N ALA A 144 18.06 -0.63 5.51
CA ALA A 144 18.74 0.42 6.28
C ALA A 144 17.78 0.98 7.33
N GLU A 145 18.33 1.63 8.35
CA GLU A 145 17.53 2.42 9.27
C GLU A 145 16.88 3.59 8.52
N GLY A 146 15.63 3.87 8.85
CA GLY A 146 14.91 5.02 8.33
C GLY A 146 15.33 6.32 9.02
N PRO A 147 14.74 7.46 8.61
CA PRO A 147 15.09 8.77 9.17
C PRO A 147 14.55 9.01 10.59
N ILE A 148 13.67 8.17 11.13
CA ILE A 148 13.09 8.31 12.48
C ILE A 148 13.32 7.08 13.33
#